data_639142c15a84a4efb94cda3eeae59da1
#
_entry.id   639142c15a84a4efb94cda3eeae59da1
#
_cell.length_a   1.000
_cell.length_b   1.000
_cell.length_c   1.000
_cell.angle_alpha   90.00
_cell.angle_beta   90.00
_cell.angle_gamma   90.00
#
_symmetry.space_group_name_H-M   'P 1'
#
loop_
_entity.id
_entity.type
_entity.pdbx_description
1 polymer ?
#
loop_
_entity_poly.entity_id
_entity_poly.type
_entity_poly.pdbx_seq_one_letter_code
_entity_poly.pdbx_strand_id
1 'polypeptide(L)'
;VNLFLVDNKRIHEINKEYREIDRPTDVLSFPLLSYEKAGAFDEIEDNDDNFNPDTGEVMLGDIIISIEKVKEQAIAYGHAPKREFAFLIVHSMLHLFGYDHMTMDEAAFMENKQKEILKEMNILR
;
A
#
# COMPACT_ATOMS: atom_id res chain seq x y z
N VAL A 1 -9.26 6.00 2.47
CA VAL A 1 -8.65 4.74 2.02
C VAL A 1 -9.63 3.60 2.25
N ASN A 2 -9.83 2.80 1.23
CA ASN A 2 -10.58 1.56 1.34
C ASN A 2 -9.61 0.38 1.37
N LEU A 3 -9.80 -0.52 2.32
CA LEU A 3 -9.01 -1.74 2.44
C LEU A 3 -9.90 -2.95 2.16
N PHE A 4 -9.51 -3.75 1.17
CA PHE A 4 -10.21 -4.97 0.79
C PHE A 4 -9.35 -6.19 1.09
N LEU A 5 -9.93 -7.15 1.82
CA LEU A 5 -9.25 -8.40 2.14
C LEU A 5 -9.83 -9.49 1.23
N VAL A 6 -8.98 -10.14 0.46
CA VAL A 6 -9.39 -11.13 -0.54
C VAL A 6 -8.51 -12.39 -0.43
N ASP A 7 -8.85 -13.42 -1.21
CA ASP A 7 -8.03 -14.62 -1.34
C ASP A 7 -7.09 -14.52 -2.54
N ASN A 8 -6.23 -15.52 -2.71
CA ASN A 8 -5.26 -15.57 -3.82
C ASN A 8 -5.95 -15.57 -5.19
N LYS A 9 -7.07 -16.25 -5.30
CA LYS A 9 -7.82 -16.33 -6.56
C LYS A 9 -8.33 -14.96 -6.97
N ARG A 10 -8.91 -14.20 -6.02
CA ARG A 10 -9.48 -12.89 -6.32
C ARG A 10 -8.40 -11.85 -6.61
N ILE A 11 -7.30 -11.84 -5.86
CA ILE A 11 -6.22 -10.88 -6.13
C ILE A 11 -5.51 -11.19 -7.45
N HIS A 12 -5.45 -12.46 -7.84
CA HIS A 12 -4.95 -12.88 -9.14
C HIS A 12 -5.82 -12.29 -10.27
N GLU A 13 -7.15 -12.41 -10.15
CA GLU A 13 -8.09 -11.85 -11.12
C GLU A 13 -7.93 -10.33 -11.26
N ILE A 14 -7.82 -9.62 -10.14
CA ILE A 14 -7.65 -8.17 -10.11
C ILE A 14 -6.31 -7.76 -10.72
N ASN A 15 -5.23 -8.47 -10.38
CA ASN A 15 -3.90 -8.18 -10.89
C ASN A 15 -3.84 -8.37 -12.41
N LYS A 16 -4.49 -9.41 -12.91
CA LYS A 16 -4.59 -9.68 -14.35
C LYS A 16 -5.41 -8.61 -15.08
N GLU A 17 -6.56 -8.22 -14.51
CA GLU A 17 -7.49 -7.26 -15.13
C GLU A 17 -6.91 -5.84 -15.18
N TYR A 18 -6.33 -5.37 -14.05
CA TYR A 18 -5.93 -3.97 -13.92
C TYR A 18 -4.44 -3.72 -14.17
N ARG A 19 -3.59 -4.71 -14.00
CA ARG A 19 -2.14 -4.58 -14.19
C ARG A 19 -1.57 -5.46 -15.29
N GLU A 20 -2.41 -6.28 -15.91
CA GLU A 20 -2.02 -7.22 -16.97
C GLU A 20 -0.96 -8.23 -16.51
N ILE A 21 -0.93 -8.54 -15.22
CA ILE A 21 -0.03 -9.53 -14.63
C ILE A 21 -0.84 -10.75 -14.24
N ASP A 22 -0.63 -11.86 -14.93
CA ASP A 22 -1.39 -13.10 -14.77
C ASP A 22 -0.80 -13.98 -13.66
N ARG A 23 -0.85 -13.46 -12.44
CA ARG A 23 -0.44 -14.19 -11.24
C ARG A 23 -0.99 -13.53 -9.98
N PRO A 24 -1.13 -14.25 -8.85
CA PRO A 24 -1.49 -13.63 -7.58
C PRO A 24 -0.31 -12.82 -7.04
N THR A 25 -0.62 -11.85 -6.19
CA THR A 25 0.38 -11.06 -5.45
C THR A 25 -0.09 -10.94 -4.00
N ASP A 26 0.73 -10.34 -3.14
CA ASP A 26 0.38 -10.12 -1.74
C ASP A 26 -0.53 -8.90 -1.56
N VAL A 27 -0.20 -7.79 -2.23
CA VAL A 27 -0.90 -6.52 -2.08
C VAL A 27 -0.94 -5.77 -3.40
N LEU A 28 -2.05 -5.05 -3.62
CA LEU A 28 -2.23 -4.11 -4.72
C LEU A 28 -2.62 -2.76 -4.14
N SER A 29 -1.99 -1.71 -4.65
CA SER A 29 -2.27 -0.33 -4.28
C SER A 29 -2.77 0.43 -5.51
N PHE A 30 -3.90 1.11 -5.37
CA PHE A 30 -4.51 1.92 -6.43
C PHE A 30 -4.61 3.37 -5.99
N PRO A 31 -3.54 4.18 -6.18
CA PRO A 31 -3.56 5.57 -5.78
C PRO A 31 -4.53 6.39 -6.62
N LEU A 32 -5.26 7.28 -5.98
CA LEU A 32 -6.15 8.24 -6.64
C LEU A 32 -5.50 9.61 -6.84
N LEU A 33 -4.43 9.89 -6.11
CA LEU A 33 -3.71 11.16 -6.16
C LEU A 33 -2.37 11.02 -6.87
N SER A 34 -1.93 12.12 -7.48
CA SER A 34 -0.61 12.23 -8.08
C SER A 34 0.21 13.26 -7.32
N TYR A 35 1.50 12.99 -7.16
CA TYR A 35 2.43 13.85 -6.42
C TYR A 35 3.63 14.19 -7.31
N GLU A 36 4.11 15.44 -7.24
CA GLU A 36 5.35 15.81 -7.92
C GLU A 36 6.54 15.05 -7.32
N LYS A 37 6.52 14.85 -6.01
CA LYS A 37 7.45 14.00 -5.30
C LYS A 37 6.78 13.35 -4.10
N ALA A 38 7.34 12.26 -3.61
CA ALA A 38 6.78 11.49 -2.50
C ALA A 38 6.53 12.35 -1.27
N GLY A 39 5.32 12.26 -0.71
CA GLY A 39 4.94 12.99 0.49
C GLY A 39 4.65 14.47 0.30
N ALA A 40 4.60 14.96 -0.94
CA ALA A 40 4.28 16.38 -1.22
C ALA A 40 2.78 16.62 -1.16
N PHE A 41 2.26 16.93 0.01
CA PHE A 41 0.82 17.08 0.25
C PHE A 41 0.26 18.48 0.01
N ASP A 42 1.09 19.46 -0.28
CA ASP A 42 0.71 20.88 -0.38
C ASP A 42 -0.36 21.14 -1.45
N GLU A 43 -0.36 20.37 -2.52
CA GLU A 43 -1.27 20.53 -3.65
C GLU A 43 -2.63 19.85 -3.46
N ILE A 44 -2.79 19.03 -2.43
CA ILE A 44 -4.03 18.27 -2.20
C ILE A 44 -5.20 19.21 -1.90
N GLU A 45 -4.96 20.26 -1.13
CA GLU A 45 -6.00 21.22 -0.71
C GLU A 45 -6.51 22.10 -1.86
N ASP A 46 -5.73 22.24 -2.93
CA ASP A 46 -6.04 23.12 -4.05
C ASP A 46 -7.08 22.53 -5.03
N ASN A 47 -7.44 21.27 -4.87
CA ASN A 47 -8.37 20.58 -5.77
C ASN A 47 -9.47 19.86 -4.98
N ASP A 48 -10.70 20.36 -5.10
CA ASP A 48 -11.88 19.79 -4.44
C ASP A 48 -12.16 18.34 -4.86
N ASP A 49 -11.72 17.92 -6.06
CA ASP A 49 -11.88 16.55 -6.55
C ASP A 49 -11.09 15.53 -5.73
N ASN A 50 -10.09 15.97 -4.95
CA ASN A 50 -9.32 15.12 -4.06
C ASN A 50 -10.09 14.74 -2.79
N PHE A 51 -11.23 15.34 -2.54
CA PHE A 51 -12.01 15.15 -1.32
C PHE A 51 -13.34 14.46 -1.61
N ASN A 52 -13.76 13.60 -0.69
CA ASN A 52 -15.07 12.99 -0.75
C ASN A 52 -16.13 14.07 -0.46
N PRO A 53 -17.08 14.33 -1.38
CA PRO A 53 -18.09 15.40 -1.20
C PRO A 53 -19.02 15.15 -0.02
N ASP A 54 -19.19 13.91 0.41
CA ASP A 54 -20.10 13.56 1.50
C ASP A 54 -19.43 13.64 2.87
N THR A 55 -18.14 13.32 2.98
CA THR A 55 -17.42 13.25 4.25
C THR A 55 -16.37 14.33 4.44
N GLY A 56 -15.91 14.97 3.37
CA GLY A 56 -14.81 15.92 3.39
C GLY A 56 -13.43 15.28 3.53
N GLU A 57 -13.35 13.94 3.54
CA GLU A 57 -12.09 13.23 3.67
C GLU A 57 -11.31 13.21 2.35
N VAL A 58 -9.97 13.22 2.45
CA VAL A 58 -9.09 13.07 1.29
C VAL A 58 -9.20 11.63 0.77
N MET A 59 -9.41 11.48 -0.53
CA MET A 59 -9.50 10.18 -1.19
C MET A 59 -8.11 9.76 -1.68
N LEU A 60 -7.37 9.02 -0.85
CA LEU A 60 -6.01 8.58 -1.17
C LEU A 60 -5.97 7.41 -2.14
N GLY A 61 -6.90 6.48 -2.04
CA GLY A 61 -6.95 5.31 -2.91
C GLY A 61 -7.43 4.04 -2.23
N ASP A 62 -7.21 2.92 -2.92
CA ASP A 62 -7.63 1.60 -2.46
C ASP A 62 -6.44 0.68 -2.26
N ILE A 63 -6.53 -0.17 -1.24
CA ILE A 63 -5.54 -1.21 -0.92
C ILE A 63 -6.27 -2.55 -0.95
N ILE A 64 -5.71 -3.52 -1.66
CA ILE A 64 -6.26 -4.88 -1.74
C ILE A 64 -5.17 -5.85 -1.27
N ILE A 65 -5.45 -6.66 -0.26
CA ILE A 65 -4.50 -7.59 0.35
C ILE A 65 -5.04 -9.01 0.29
N SER A 66 -4.20 -9.96 -0.14
CA SER A 66 -4.50 -11.38 -0.06
C SER A 66 -4.19 -11.91 1.33
N ILE A 67 -5.22 -12.34 2.06
CA ILE A 67 -5.07 -12.93 3.40
C ILE A 67 -4.23 -14.20 3.34
N GLU A 68 -4.38 -15.01 2.30
CA GLU A 68 -3.59 -16.23 2.11
C GLU A 68 -2.11 -15.93 1.97
N LYS A 69 -1.75 -14.89 1.20
CA LYS A 69 -0.36 -14.45 1.06
C LYS A 69 0.22 -13.92 2.36
N VAL A 70 -0.57 -13.20 3.14
CA VAL A 70 -0.15 -12.73 4.48
C VAL A 70 0.26 -13.91 5.35
N LYS A 71 -0.56 -14.97 5.39
CA LYS A 71 -0.29 -16.17 6.18
C LYS A 71 0.94 -16.91 5.68
N GLU A 72 1.07 -17.09 4.36
CA GLU A 72 2.22 -17.76 3.74
C GLU A 72 3.53 -17.02 4.05
N GLN A 73 3.53 -15.69 3.90
CA GLN A 73 4.73 -14.88 4.13
C GLN A 73 5.09 -14.80 5.62
N ALA A 74 4.10 -14.75 6.50
CA ALA A 74 4.34 -14.77 7.93
C ALA A 74 5.08 -16.06 8.35
N ILE A 75 4.66 -17.21 7.82
CA ILE A 75 5.34 -18.48 8.07
C ILE A 75 6.76 -18.44 7.49
N ALA A 76 6.91 -17.97 6.26
CA ALA A 76 8.22 -17.91 5.58
C ALA A 76 9.23 -17.03 6.31
N TYR A 77 8.78 -15.92 6.89
CA TYR A 77 9.64 -14.98 7.61
C TYR A 77 9.72 -15.26 9.13
N GLY A 78 8.97 -16.25 9.62
CA GLY A 78 9.01 -16.64 11.04
C GLY A 78 8.41 -15.63 12.00
N HIS A 79 7.37 -14.90 11.59
CA HIS A 79 6.68 -13.97 12.48
C HIS A 79 5.16 -14.10 12.39
N ALA A 80 4.45 -13.41 13.30
CA ALA A 80 2.99 -13.47 13.37
C ALA A 80 2.33 -12.85 12.13
N PRO A 81 1.18 -13.40 11.67
CA PRO A 81 0.43 -12.80 10.55
C PRO A 81 0.09 -11.33 10.73
N LYS A 82 -0.16 -10.90 11.95
CA LYS A 82 -0.43 -9.50 12.28
C LYS A 82 0.71 -8.57 11.87
N ARG A 83 1.97 -9.00 12.06
CA ARG A 83 3.14 -8.21 11.66
C ARG A 83 3.24 -8.10 10.15
N GLU A 84 3.05 -9.20 9.44
CA GLU A 84 3.08 -9.21 7.98
C GLU A 84 1.97 -8.33 7.40
N PHE A 85 0.77 -8.44 7.97
CA PHE A 85 -0.37 -7.62 7.57
C PHE A 85 -0.08 -6.14 7.76
N ALA A 86 0.44 -5.75 8.94
CA ALA A 86 0.80 -4.36 9.22
C ALA A 86 1.90 -3.84 8.29
N PHE A 87 2.90 -4.68 8.00
CA PHE A 87 3.97 -4.35 7.06
C PHE A 87 3.40 -4.03 5.68
N LEU A 88 2.50 -4.85 5.16
CA LEU A 88 1.88 -4.64 3.85
C LEU A 88 1.00 -3.40 3.81
N ILE A 89 0.28 -3.10 4.88
CA ILE A 89 -0.52 -1.87 4.98
C ILE A 89 0.37 -0.64 4.92
N VAL A 90 1.45 -0.60 5.72
CA VAL A 90 2.38 0.54 5.72
C VAL A 90 3.02 0.71 4.33
N HIS A 91 3.44 -0.38 3.71
CA HIS A 91 4.02 -0.38 2.36
C HIS A 91 3.03 0.23 1.36
N SER A 92 1.77 -0.23 1.37
CA SER A 92 0.73 0.28 0.49
C SER A 92 0.38 1.75 0.75
N MET A 93 0.30 2.15 2.02
CA MET A 93 0.04 3.55 2.37
C MET A 93 1.13 4.46 1.81
N LEU A 94 2.40 4.04 1.87
CA LEU A 94 3.49 4.81 1.28
C LEU A 94 3.31 4.97 -0.23
N HIS A 95 2.87 3.92 -0.94
CA HIS A 95 2.54 4.04 -2.36
C HIS A 95 1.41 5.04 -2.60
N LEU A 96 0.38 5.06 -1.74
CA LEU A 96 -0.72 6.02 -1.84
C LEU A 96 -0.26 7.46 -1.60
N PHE A 97 0.85 7.64 -0.87
CA PHE A 97 1.48 8.95 -0.65
C PHE A 97 2.51 9.31 -1.71
N GLY A 98 2.64 8.51 -2.76
CA GLY A 98 3.52 8.80 -3.88
C GLY A 98 4.91 8.18 -3.81
N TYR A 99 5.24 7.43 -2.74
CA TYR A 99 6.50 6.70 -2.67
C TYR A 99 6.51 5.53 -3.65
N ASP A 100 7.66 5.27 -4.24
CA ASP A 100 7.82 4.17 -5.19
C ASP A 100 9.20 3.54 -5.04
N HIS A 101 9.46 2.46 -5.78
CA HIS A 101 10.72 1.73 -5.75
C HIS A 101 11.23 1.38 -7.16
N MET A 102 10.97 2.28 -8.12
CA MET A 102 11.38 2.09 -9.52
C MET A 102 12.89 2.27 -9.71
N THR A 103 13.54 3.08 -8.88
CA THR A 103 15.00 3.27 -8.87
C THR A 103 15.57 2.80 -7.54
N MET A 104 16.89 2.59 -7.49
CA MET A 104 17.56 2.19 -6.24
C MET A 104 17.43 3.27 -5.16
N ASP A 105 17.52 4.54 -5.54
CA ASP A 105 17.38 5.67 -4.61
C ASP A 105 15.95 5.77 -4.06
N GLU A 106 14.95 5.62 -4.91
CA GLU A 106 13.54 5.59 -4.51
C GLU A 106 13.26 4.41 -3.58
N ALA A 107 13.76 3.23 -3.92
CA ALA A 107 13.59 2.03 -3.11
C ALA A 107 14.20 2.19 -1.73
N ALA A 108 15.42 2.73 -1.64
CA ALA A 108 16.09 2.97 -0.37
C ALA A 108 15.34 3.98 0.49
N PHE A 109 14.85 5.05 -0.12
CA PHE A 109 14.10 6.09 0.57
C PHE A 109 12.78 5.55 1.13
N MET A 110 12.03 4.81 0.32
CA MET A 110 10.79 4.16 0.73
C MET A 110 11.01 3.14 1.84
N GLU A 111 12.03 2.30 1.70
CA GLU A 111 12.37 1.27 2.68
C GLU A 111 12.75 1.87 4.04
N ASN A 112 13.54 2.93 4.04
CA ASN A 112 13.91 3.65 5.26
C ASN A 112 12.70 4.27 5.94
N LYS A 113 11.79 4.86 5.17
CA LYS A 113 10.55 5.44 5.68
C LYS A 113 9.65 4.38 6.29
N GLN A 114 9.55 3.23 5.65
CA GLN A 114 8.78 2.08 6.13
C GLN A 114 9.32 1.56 7.46
N LYS A 115 10.65 1.41 7.58
CA LYS A 115 11.30 0.98 8.82
C LYS A 115 11.07 1.98 9.96
N GLU A 116 11.15 3.27 9.67
CA GLU A 116 10.91 4.34 10.63
C GLU A 116 9.48 4.27 11.19
N ILE A 117 8.48 4.14 10.33
CA ILE A 117 7.07 4.07 10.73
C ILE A 117 6.81 2.81 11.57
N LEU A 118 7.30 1.66 11.13
CA LEU A 118 7.10 0.39 11.83
C LEU A 118 7.78 0.39 13.19
N LYS A 119 8.95 1.04 13.31
CA LYS A 119 9.65 1.19 14.57
C LYS A 119 8.85 2.04 15.55
N GLU A 120 8.29 3.16 15.11
CA GLU A 120 7.43 4.01 15.94
C GLU A 120 6.19 3.28 16.40
N MET A 121 5.65 2.39 15.58
CA MET A 121 4.49 1.56 15.91
C MET A 121 4.86 0.32 16.73
N ASN A 122 6.14 0.13 17.01
CA ASN A 122 6.66 -1.05 17.70
C ASN A 122 6.34 -2.37 16.97
N ILE A 123 6.39 -2.34 15.65
CA ILE A 123 6.17 -3.50 14.79
C ILE A 123 7.49 -3.80 14.06
N LEU A 124 8.02 -5.02 14.24
CA LEU A 124 9.27 -5.46 13.60
C LEU A 124 8.98 -6.61 12.65
N ARG A 125 9.58 -6.57 11.49
CA ARG A 125 9.52 -7.65 10.52
C ARG A 125 10.77 -8.52 10.54
#